data_57e021f371a137a2fe4583fe95a50a13
#
_entry.id   57e021f371a137a2fe4583fe95a50a13
#
_cell.length_a   1.000
_cell.length_b   1.000
_cell.length_c   1.000
_cell.angle_alpha   90.00
_cell.angle_beta   90.00
_cell.angle_gamma   90.00
#
_symmetry.space_group_name_H-M   'P 1'
#
loop_
_entity.id
_entity.type
_entity.pdbx_description
1 polymer ?
#
loop_
_entity_poly.entity_id
_entity_poly.type
_entity_poly.pdbx_seq_one_letter_code
_entity_poly.pdbx_strand_id
1 'polypeptide(L)'
;REGREQTITATVRPFESNQTLVSSEPSGAAPRYLVQGGLLFQELSLNYLRSWGDEWSKRAPLRIRLYKALEHTALENPSQRIVLLTHVLPDAINLGYQDLSHEVVEQINGLEISGLEAVQAAFRQPSGEYHVIQLRPGADRRQLILPARDLESANQRIQETFRIPQLQYLARRS
;
A
#
# COMPACT_ATOMS: atom_id res chain seq x y z
N ARG A 1 44.53 -23.16 -2.68
CA ARG A 1 44.08 -21.76 -2.90
C ARG A 1 45.20 -20.92 -2.35
N GLU A 2 45.89 -20.22 -3.23
CA GLU A 2 47.01 -19.33 -2.93
C GLU A 2 46.48 -18.19 -2.04
N GLY A 3 47.01 -18.09 -0.81
CA GLY A 3 46.67 -17.06 0.16
C GLY A 3 47.13 -15.71 -0.29
N ARG A 4 46.41 -15.05 -1.21
CA ARG A 4 46.55 -13.63 -1.49
C ARG A 4 45.70 -12.85 -0.53
N GLU A 5 46.31 -12.00 0.25
CA GLU A 5 45.63 -11.02 1.08
C GLU A 5 44.92 -10.00 0.17
N GLN A 6 43.58 -9.93 0.29
CA GLN A 6 42.78 -8.94 -0.43
C GLN A 6 42.23 -7.93 0.58
N THR A 7 42.61 -6.68 0.42
CA THR A 7 42.00 -5.59 1.18
C THR A 7 40.73 -5.14 0.46
N ILE A 8 39.59 -5.35 1.11
CA ILE A 8 38.27 -4.86 0.61
C ILE A 8 37.93 -3.61 1.39
N THR A 9 37.82 -2.48 0.69
CA THR A 9 37.33 -1.23 1.27
C THR A 9 35.80 -1.20 1.10
N ALA A 10 35.06 -1.31 2.20
CA ALA A 10 33.61 -1.17 2.22
C ALA A 10 33.22 0.18 2.84
N THR A 11 32.41 0.96 2.13
CA THR A 11 31.82 2.18 2.68
C THR A 11 30.56 1.81 3.44
N VAL A 12 30.59 1.91 4.76
CA VAL A 12 29.41 1.73 5.61
C VAL A 12 28.56 3.00 5.50
N ARG A 13 27.34 2.87 4.98
CA ARG A 13 26.34 3.94 5.00
C ARG A 13 25.37 3.69 6.14
N PRO A 14 24.87 4.74 6.81
CA PRO A 14 23.79 4.58 7.80
C PRO A 14 22.58 3.88 7.14
N PHE A 15 22.01 2.90 7.82
CA PHE A 15 20.78 2.27 7.38
C PHE A 15 19.62 3.26 7.57
N GLU A 16 19.04 3.73 6.48
CA GLU A 16 17.85 4.58 6.53
C GLU A 16 16.61 3.70 6.62
N SER A 17 15.87 3.81 7.72
CA SER A 17 14.65 3.04 7.97
C SER A 17 13.54 3.25 6.93
N ASN A 18 13.68 4.30 6.10
CA ASN A 18 12.78 4.58 4.99
C ASN A 18 13.10 3.79 3.70
N GLN A 19 14.17 2.98 3.68
CA GLN A 19 14.58 2.15 2.54
C GLN A 19 14.10 0.70 2.66
N THR A 20 13.21 0.39 3.61
CA THR A 20 12.66 -0.95 3.79
C THR A 20 11.27 -1.08 3.17
N LEU A 21 10.89 -2.31 2.74
CA LEU A 21 9.54 -2.62 2.24
C LEU A 21 8.44 -2.25 3.23
N VAL A 22 8.72 -2.42 4.52
CA VAL A 22 7.83 -2.07 5.62
C VAL A 22 8.42 -0.86 6.32
N SER A 23 7.84 0.30 6.10
CA SER A 23 8.34 1.55 6.69
C SER A 23 8.20 1.54 8.22
N SER A 24 9.20 2.10 8.90
CA SER A 24 9.14 2.38 10.33
C SER A 24 8.88 3.87 10.52
N GLU A 25 7.65 4.23 10.78
CA GLU A 25 7.27 5.60 11.10
C GLU A 25 7.38 5.85 12.61
N PRO A 26 7.66 7.09 13.04
CA PRO A 26 7.63 7.43 14.45
C PRO A 26 6.28 7.07 15.08
N SER A 27 6.31 6.61 16.34
CA SER A 27 5.09 6.33 17.09
C SER A 27 4.23 7.59 17.18
N GLY A 28 2.94 7.46 16.84
CA GLY A 28 2.00 8.60 16.82
C GLY A 28 1.99 9.42 15.53
N ALA A 29 2.77 9.06 14.52
CA ALA A 29 2.62 9.66 13.18
C ALA A 29 1.24 9.29 12.61
N ALA A 30 0.57 10.29 12.01
CA ALA A 30 -0.69 10.03 11.29
C ALA A 30 -0.42 9.12 10.09
N PRO A 31 -1.21 8.05 9.89
CA PRO A 31 -1.03 7.14 8.77
C PRO A 31 -1.28 7.86 7.45
N ARG A 32 -0.44 7.56 6.46
CA ARG A 32 -0.66 7.99 5.08
C ARG A 32 -1.76 7.14 4.46
N TYR A 33 -2.64 7.78 3.72
CA TYR A 33 -3.73 7.06 3.07
C TYR A 33 -4.24 7.79 1.82
N LEU A 34 -4.96 7.03 0.99
CA LEU A 34 -5.69 7.50 -0.17
C LEU A 34 -7.01 6.74 -0.28
N VAL A 35 -8.12 7.43 -0.51
CA VAL A 35 -9.43 6.84 -0.79
C VAL A 35 -9.84 7.17 -2.22
N GLN A 36 -10.23 6.15 -2.98
CA GLN A 36 -10.75 6.30 -4.34
C GLN A 36 -11.90 5.32 -4.58
N GLY A 37 -13.08 5.82 -4.89
CA GLY A 37 -14.27 4.99 -5.07
C GLY A 37 -14.61 4.12 -3.85
N GLY A 38 -14.28 4.58 -2.64
CA GLY A 38 -14.43 3.85 -1.39
C GLY A 38 -13.31 2.87 -1.07
N LEU A 39 -12.39 2.63 -1.99
CA LEU A 39 -11.22 1.80 -1.74
C LEU A 39 -10.20 2.60 -0.92
N LEU A 40 -9.91 2.13 0.30
CA LEU A 40 -8.93 2.75 1.21
C LEU A 40 -7.57 2.09 1.02
N PHE A 41 -6.61 2.85 0.51
CA PHE A 41 -5.22 2.43 0.30
C PHE A 41 -4.31 2.99 1.38
N GLN A 42 -3.43 2.13 1.91
CA GLN A 42 -2.36 2.51 2.84
C GLN A 42 -1.06 1.78 2.51
N GLU A 43 0.08 2.35 2.88
CA GLU A 43 1.35 1.63 2.81
C GLU A 43 1.48 0.71 4.03
N LEU A 44 2.01 -0.50 3.79
CA LEU A 44 2.35 -1.41 4.86
C LEU A 44 3.48 -0.82 5.69
N SER A 45 3.19 -0.50 6.95
CA SER A 45 4.14 0.03 7.91
C SER A 45 4.17 -0.80 9.19
N LEU A 46 5.20 -0.60 10.01
CA LEU A 46 5.26 -1.24 11.32
C LEU A 46 4.09 -0.79 12.22
N ASN A 47 3.68 0.49 12.12
CA ASN A 47 2.52 1.00 12.84
C ASN A 47 1.23 0.31 12.39
N TYR A 48 1.09 0.05 11.09
CA TYR A 48 -0.02 -0.74 10.56
C TYR A 48 -0.03 -2.16 11.14
N LEU A 49 1.11 -2.84 11.16
CA LEU A 49 1.21 -4.18 11.77
C LEU A 49 0.84 -4.17 13.25
N ARG A 50 1.28 -3.16 14.01
CA ARG A 50 0.96 -3.00 15.44
C ARG A 50 -0.53 -2.77 15.72
N SER A 51 -1.36 -2.48 14.73
CA SER A 51 -2.82 -2.40 14.92
C SER A 51 -3.44 -3.74 15.35
N TRP A 52 -2.74 -4.88 15.13
CA TRP A 52 -3.11 -6.20 15.70
C TRP A 52 -2.60 -6.42 17.12
N GLY A 53 -2.05 -5.39 17.80
CA GLY A 53 -1.51 -5.45 19.15
C GLY A 53 -0.05 -5.89 19.20
N ASP A 54 0.47 -6.07 20.42
CA ASP A 54 1.89 -6.43 20.63
C ASP A 54 2.26 -7.79 20.01
N GLU A 55 1.30 -8.70 19.93
CA GLU A 55 1.46 -10.00 19.27
C GLU A 55 1.11 -10.00 17.78
N TRP A 56 1.22 -8.86 17.10
CA TRP A 56 0.91 -8.75 15.67
C TRP A 56 1.61 -9.83 14.81
N SER A 57 2.82 -10.24 15.21
CA SER A 57 3.57 -11.30 14.52
C SER A 57 2.87 -12.65 14.48
N LYS A 58 1.88 -12.88 15.35
CA LYS A 58 1.03 -14.07 15.38
C LYS A 58 -0.36 -13.81 14.81
N ARG A 59 -0.89 -12.59 14.96
CA ARG A 59 -2.29 -12.23 14.69
C ARG A 59 -2.54 -11.64 13.30
N ALA A 60 -1.59 -10.85 12.79
CA ALA A 60 -1.74 -10.27 11.46
C ALA A 60 -1.78 -11.35 10.36
N PRO A 61 -2.47 -11.14 9.24
CA PRO A 61 -2.51 -12.09 8.14
C PRO A 61 -1.12 -12.51 7.68
N LEU A 62 -0.91 -13.82 7.48
CA LEU A 62 0.41 -14.38 7.15
C LEU A 62 1.06 -13.68 5.95
N ARG A 63 0.26 -13.42 4.90
CA ARG A 63 0.73 -12.75 3.69
C ARG A 63 1.35 -11.37 3.96
N ILE A 64 0.80 -10.61 4.93
CA ILE A 64 1.33 -9.30 5.31
C ILE A 64 2.60 -9.44 6.15
N ARG A 65 2.61 -10.40 7.07
CA ARG A 65 3.78 -10.67 7.93
C ARG A 65 5.02 -11.09 7.14
N LEU A 66 4.84 -11.81 6.03
CA LEU A 66 5.93 -12.23 5.16
C LEU A 66 6.71 -11.05 4.59
N TYR A 67 6.06 -9.93 4.29
CA TYR A 67 6.78 -8.73 3.83
C TYR A 67 7.71 -8.16 4.90
N LYS A 68 7.32 -8.23 6.17
CA LYS A 68 8.20 -7.83 7.27
C LYS A 68 9.39 -8.78 7.40
N ALA A 69 9.18 -10.08 7.23
CA ALA A 69 10.27 -11.05 7.24
C ALA A 69 11.26 -10.85 6.08
N LEU A 70 10.77 -10.34 4.93
CA LEU A 70 11.58 -10.08 3.74
C LEU A 70 12.19 -8.67 3.70
N GLU A 71 11.99 -7.83 4.72
CA GLU A 71 12.44 -6.42 4.70
C GLU A 71 13.95 -6.25 4.54
N HIS A 72 14.73 -7.26 4.96
CA HIS A 72 16.19 -7.27 4.81
C HIS A 72 16.67 -7.81 3.47
N THR A 73 15.76 -8.30 2.61
CA THR A 73 16.11 -8.69 1.26
C THR A 73 16.43 -7.40 0.48
N ALA A 74 17.56 -7.40 -0.22
CA ALA A 74 17.98 -6.26 -1.01
C ALA A 74 16.87 -5.88 -2.00
N LEU A 75 16.38 -4.64 -1.87
CA LEU A 75 15.37 -4.09 -2.77
C LEU A 75 16.08 -3.62 -4.05
N GLU A 76 15.60 -4.04 -5.20
CA GLU A 76 16.01 -3.48 -6.49
C GLU A 76 15.66 -1.98 -6.56
N ASN A 77 14.54 -1.59 -5.96
CA ASN A 77 14.11 -0.20 -5.83
C ASN A 77 13.96 0.19 -4.35
N PRO A 78 14.87 0.99 -3.78
CA PRO A 78 14.81 1.44 -2.39
C PRO A 78 13.53 2.22 -2.03
N SER A 79 12.88 2.83 -3.02
CA SER A 79 11.63 3.58 -2.83
C SER A 79 10.39 2.70 -2.86
N GLN A 80 10.52 1.41 -3.14
CA GLN A 80 9.38 0.49 -3.21
C GLN A 80 8.71 0.34 -1.86
N ARG A 81 7.38 0.44 -1.87
CA ARG A 81 6.50 0.20 -0.72
C ARG A 81 5.44 -0.81 -1.11
N ILE A 82 4.96 -1.53 -0.12
CA ILE A 82 3.81 -2.41 -0.29
C ILE A 82 2.54 -1.61 0.00
N VAL A 83 1.69 -1.48 -1.00
CA VAL A 83 0.39 -0.83 -0.84
C VAL A 83 -0.68 -1.88 -0.60
N LEU A 84 -1.49 -1.64 0.42
CA LEU A 84 -2.62 -2.47 0.80
C LEU A 84 -3.94 -1.76 0.46
N LEU A 85 -4.90 -2.50 -0.08
CA LEU A 85 -6.32 -2.20 0.06
C LEU A 85 -6.72 -2.65 1.46
N THR A 86 -6.85 -1.69 2.38
CA THR A 86 -7.09 -2.00 3.79
C THR A 86 -8.55 -2.23 4.12
N HIS A 87 -9.44 -1.44 3.50
CA HIS A 87 -10.89 -1.50 3.66
C HIS A 87 -11.59 -1.01 2.40
N VAL A 88 -12.86 -1.37 2.27
CA VAL A 88 -13.77 -0.80 1.28
C VAL A 88 -14.92 -0.10 2.00
N LEU A 89 -15.04 1.21 1.80
CA LEU A 89 -16.15 2.02 2.29
C LEU A 89 -17.32 1.84 1.33
N PRO A 90 -18.48 1.30 1.78
CA PRO A 90 -19.57 0.95 0.88
C PRO A 90 -20.14 2.13 0.10
N ASP A 91 -20.25 1.97 -1.22
CA ASP A 91 -20.97 2.86 -2.14
C ASP A 91 -21.48 2.04 -3.34
N ALA A 92 -22.38 2.60 -4.13
CA ALA A 92 -22.90 1.96 -5.32
C ALA A 92 -21.81 1.59 -6.35
N ILE A 93 -20.70 2.36 -6.40
CA ILE A 93 -19.59 2.13 -7.33
C ILE A 93 -18.80 0.85 -7.03
N ASN A 94 -18.80 0.38 -5.79
CA ASN A 94 -17.97 -0.73 -5.32
C ASN A 94 -18.78 -1.92 -4.79
N LEU A 95 -20.02 -2.09 -5.27
CA LEU A 95 -20.88 -3.20 -4.87
C LEU A 95 -20.21 -4.54 -5.12
N GLY A 96 -20.25 -5.41 -4.10
CA GLY A 96 -19.67 -6.75 -4.12
C GLY A 96 -18.19 -6.80 -3.78
N TYR A 97 -17.57 -5.67 -3.35
CA TYR A 97 -16.17 -5.60 -2.91
C TYR A 97 -16.03 -5.29 -1.41
N GLN A 98 -17.14 -5.08 -0.68
CA GLN A 98 -17.16 -4.58 0.70
C GLN A 98 -16.42 -5.48 1.71
N ASP A 99 -16.37 -6.79 1.43
CA ASP A 99 -15.72 -7.76 2.32
C ASP A 99 -14.19 -7.82 2.13
N LEU A 100 -13.65 -7.13 1.09
CA LEU A 100 -12.23 -7.13 0.84
C LEU A 100 -11.49 -6.26 1.85
N SER A 101 -10.45 -6.83 2.44
CA SER A 101 -9.58 -6.12 3.36
C SER A 101 -8.17 -6.71 3.37
N HIS A 102 -7.20 -5.86 3.68
CA HIS A 102 -5.79 -6.27 3.83
C HIS A 102 -5.19 -6.94 2.58
N GLU A 103 -5.70 -6.59 1.40
CA GLU A 103 -5.22 -7.13 0.13
C GLU A 103 -4.04 -6.32 -0.41
N VAL A 104 -3.04 -7.00 -0.97
CA VAL A 104 -1.89 -6.33 -1.59
C VAL A 104 -2.23 -5.90 -3.00
N VAL A 105 -2.06 -4.61 -3.28
CA VAL A 105 -2.26 -4.05 -4.62
C VAL A 105 -1.00 -4.25 -5.44
N GLU A 106 -1.14 -4.83 -6.63
CA GLU A 106 -0.05 -5.09 -7.55
C GLU A 106 0.01 -4.04 -8.66
N GLN A 107 -1.11 -3.83 -9.33
CA GLN A 107 -1.22 -2.87 -10.42
C GLN A 107 -2.56 -2.12 -10.36
N ILE A 108 -2.57 -0.91 -10.91
CA ILE A 108 -3.80 -0.15 -11.18
C ILE A 108 -3.69 0.39 -12.61
N ASN A 109 -4.68 0.10 -13.45
CA ASN A 109 -4.74 0.49 -14.86
C ASN A 109 -3.48 0.07 -15.66
N GLY A 110 -2.89 -1.08 -15.31
CA GLY A 110 -1.65 -1.59 -15.92
C GLY A 110 -0.36 -0.96 -15.39
N LEU A 111 -0.44 0.00 -14.46
CA LEU A 111 0.72 0.62 -13.82
C LEU A 111 1.08 -0.13 -12.54
N GLU A 112 2.33 -0.54 -12.39
CA GLU A 112 2.83 -1.16 -11.15
C GLU A 112 2.78 -0.18 -9.98
N ILE A 113 2.34 -0.67 -8.81
CA ILE A 113 2.17 0.16 -7.62
C ILE A 113 3.36 -0.04 -6.68
N SER A 114 4.16 1.03 -6.59
CA SER A 114 5.34 1.09 -5.72
C SER A 114 5.17 1.99 -4.48
N GLY A 115 4.00 2.60 -4.29
CA GLY A 115 3.67 3.49 -3.18
C GLY A 115 2.35 4.21 -3.40
N LEU A 116 1.89 5.00 -2.43
CA LEU A 116 0.63 5.75 -2.52
C LEU A 116 0.63 6.80 -3.63
N GLU A 117 1.77 7.39 -3.94
CA GLU A 117 1.92 8.34 -5.05
C GLU A 117 1.66 7.66 -6.40
N ALA A 118 2.09 6.39 -6.55
CA ALA A 118 1.81 5.61 -7.75
C ALA A 118 0.31 5.30 -7.86
N VAL A 119 -0.37 4.99 -6.74
CA VAL A 119 -1.84 4.83 -6.72
C VAL A 119 -2.52 6.11 -7.19
N GLN A 120 -2.14 7.26 -6.64
CA GLN A 120 -2.72 8.55 -7.03
C GLN A 120 -2.52 8.83 -8.54
N ALA A 121 -1.32 8.56 -9.06
CA ALA A 121 -1.00 8.75 -10.47
C ALA A 121 -1.83 7.81 -11.37
N ALA A 122 -1.98 6.55 -10.97
CA ALA A 122 -2.72 5.55 -11.72
C ALA A 122 -4.22 5.89 -11.83
N PHE A 123 -4.84 6.43 -10.79
CA PHE A 123 -6.24 6.87 -10.84
C PHE A 123 -6.48 8.12 -11.70
N ARG A 124 -5.44 8.80 -12.16
CA ARG A 124 -5.57 9.90 -13.14
C ARG A 124 -5.65 9.39 -14.58
N GLN A 125 -5.34 8.13 -14.82
CA GLN A 125 -5.25 7.52 -16.16
C GLN A 125 -6.07 6.22 -16.19
N PRO A 126 -7.41 6.31 -16.38
CA PRO A 126 -8.25 5.13 -16.45
C PRO A 126 -7.89 4.25 -17.65
N SER A 127 -8.14 2.95 -17.56
CA SER A 127 -8.04 2.01 -18.66
C SER A 127 -9.37 1.97 -19.42
N GLY A 128 -9.49 2.84 -20.44
CA GLY A 128 -10.75 3.04 -21.15
C GLY A 128 -11.83 3.66 -20.24
N GLU A 129 -12.97 3.00 -20.11
CA GLU A 129 -14.10 3.46 -19.28
C GLU A 129 -13.99 3.06 -17.80
N TYR A 130 -12.94 2.32 -17.41
CA TYR A 130 -12.84 1.72 -16.08
C TYR A 130 -11.49 2.00 -15.42
N HIS A 131 -11.50 1.99 -14.10
CA HIS A 131 -10.31 1.75 -13.29
C HIS A 131 -10.24 0.27 -12.95
N VAL A 132 -9.10 -0.32 -13.25
CA VAL A 132 -8.84 -1.75 -13.07
C VAL A 132 -7.75 -1.91 -12.02
N ILE A 133 -8.11 -2.43 -10.84
CA ILE A 133 -7.21 -2.66 -9.73
C ILE A 133 -6.89 -4.15 -9.66
N GLN A 134 -5.63 -4.52 -9.81
CA GLN A 134 -5.15 -5.89 -9.71
C GLN A 134 -4.54 -6.14 -8.34
N LEU A 135 -4.98 -7.21 -7.69
CA LEU A 135 -4.50 -7.67 -6.40
C LEU A 135 -3.53 -8.84 -6.60
N ARG A 136 -2.57 -8.98 -5.70
CA ARG A 136 -1.61 -10.10 -5.76
C ARG A 136 -2.29 -11.46 -5.66
N PRO A 137 -1.68 -12.51 -6.27
CA PRO A 137 -2.16 -13.88 -6.14
C PRO A 137 -2.33 -14.29 -4.67
N GLY A 138 -3.44 -14.99 -4.37
CA GLY A 138 -3.83 -15.38 -3.01
C GLY A 138 -4.86 -14.45 -2.37
N ALA A 139 -5.24 -13.35 -3.02
CA ALA A 139 -6.44 -12.60 -2.69
C ALA A 139 -7.71 -13.40 -3.05
N ASP A 140 -8.80 -13.15 -2.32
CA ASP A 140 -10.11 -13.76 -2.62
C ASP A 140 -10.63 -13.36 -4.00
N ARG A 141 -10.28 -12.17 -4.43
CA ARG A 141 -10.50 -11.65 -5.78
C ARG A 141 -9.18 -11.15 -6.36
N ARG A 142 -8.96 -11.39 -7.65
CA ARG A 142 -7.74 -10.94 -8.32
C ARG A 142 -7.86 -9.53 -8.91
N GLN A 143 -9.09 -9.06 -9.10
CA GLN A 143 -9.33 -7.82 -9.81
C GLN A 143 -10.59 -7.12 -9.31
N LEU A 144 -10.50 -5.79 -9.15
CA LEU A 144 -11.63 -4.90 -8.94
C LEU A 144 -11.75 -3.97 -10.15
N ILE A 145 -12.99 -3.65 -10.53
CA ILE A 145 -13.29 -2.78 -11.66
C ILE A 145 -14.28 -1.71 -11.19
N LEU A 146 -13.89 -0.45 -11.35
CA LEU A 146 -14.74 0.70 -11.04
C LEU A 146 -14.98 1.53 -12.29
N PRO A 147 -16.24 1.97 -12.58
CA PRO A 147 -16.51 2.90 -13.65
C PRO A 147 -15.79 4.23 -13.46
N ALA A 148 -14.94 4.64 -14.41
CA ALA A 148 -14.13 5.86 -14.27
C ALA A 148 -15.00 7.13 -14.23
N ARG A 149 -16.08 7.15 -15.02
CA ARG A 149 -17.01 8.29 -15.09
C ARG A 149 -17.72 8.59 -13.76
N ASP A 150 -17.92 7.57 -12.92
CA ASP A 150 -18.67 7.68 -11.67
C ASP A 150 -17.76 7.92 -10.45
N LEU A 151 -16.42 7.89 -10.64
CA LEU A 151 -15.45 7.91 -9.56
C LEU A 151 -15.54 9.19 -8.72
N GLU A 152 -15.58 10.36 -9.36
CA GLU A 152 -15.61 11.63 -8.66
C GLU A 152 -16.89 11.80 -7.83
N SER A 153 -18.05 11.49 -8.41
CA SER A 153 -19.32 11.54 -7.69
C SER A 153 -19.40 10.53 -6.54
N ALA A 154 -18.81 9.35 -6.71
CA ALA A 154 -18.68 8.37 -5.64
C ALA A 154 -17.78 8.87 -4.50
N ASN A 155 -16.65 9.50 -4.84
CA ASN A 155 -15.72 10.08 -3.86
C ASN A 155 -16.43 11.15 -3.01
N GLN A 156 -17.26 12.00 -3.61
CA GLN A 156 -18.04 13.02 -2.91
C GLN A 156 -19.06 12.37 -1.95
N ARG A 157 -19.88 11.41 -2.43
CA ARG A 157 -20.83 10.70 -1.58
C ARG A 157 -20.18 10.01 -0.40
N ILE A 158 -19.04 9.34 -0.64
CA ILE A 158 -18.28 8.63 0.38
C ILE A 158 -17.75 9.61 1.43
N GLN A 159 -17.19 10.75 0.98
CA GLN A 159 -16.69 11.78 1.87
C GLN A 159 -17.79 12.32 2.78
N GLU A 160 -18.97 12.60 2.23
CA GLU A 160 -20.15 13.09 2.97
C GLU A 160 -20.69 12.02 3.93
N THR A 161 -20.92 10.80 3.44
CA THR A 161 -21.52 9.70 4.19
C THR A 161 -20.68 9.31 5.40
N PHE A 162 -19.36 9.19 5.20
CA PHE A 162 -18.42 8.77 6.24
C PHE A 162 -17.77 9.95 6.98
N ARG A 163 -18.15 11.19 6.63
CA ARG A 163 -17.63 12.43 7.24
C ARG A 163 -16.11 12.48 7.24
N ILE A 164 -15.50 12.09 6.10
CA ILE A 164 -14.05 12.07 5.93
C ILE A 164 -13.58 13.50 5.62
N PRO A 165 -12.71 14.13 6.43
CA PRO A 165 -12.27 15.50 6.21
C PRO A 165 -11.55 15.68 4.87
N GLN A 166 -10.76 14.68 4.46
CA GLN A 166 -10.01 14.66 3.21
C GLN A 166 -9.82 13.21 2.73
N LEU A 167 -9.94 12.99 1.43
CA LEU A 167 -9.81 11.64 0.84
C LEU A 167 -8.37 11.16 0.71
N GLN A 168 -7.40 12.01 1.04
CA GLN A 168 -5.99 11.62 0.99
C GLN A 168 -5.16 12.37 2.04
N TYR A 169 -4.15 11.66 2.55
CA TYR A 169 -3.08 12.22 3.35
C TYR A 169 -1.76 11.56 2.95
N LEU A 170 -1.00 12.24 2.09
CA LEU A 170 0.23 11.72 1.49
C LEU A 170 1.49 12.40 2.04
N ALA A 171 1.35 13.44 2.87
CA ALA A 171 2.50 14.15 3.41
C ALA A 171 3.36 13.23 4.28
N ARG A 172 4.66 13.16 3.97
CA ARG A 172 5.67 12.62 4.90
C ARG A 172 6.05 13.74 5.85
N ARG A 173 6.02 13.49 7.15
CA ARG A 173 6.66 14.39 8.09
C ARG A 173 8.17 14.25 7.91
N SER A 174 8.82 15.37 7.57
CA SER A 174 10.28 15.53 7.53
C SER A 174 10.89 15.20 8.89
#